data_7780f2d23b9161937f090b217cd3d16d
#
_entry.id   7780f2d23b9161937f090b217cd3d16d
#
_cell.length_a   1.000
_cell.length_b   1.000
_cell.length_c   1.000
_cell.angle_alpha   90.00
_cell.angle_beta   90.00
_cell.angle_gamma   90.00
#
_symmetry.space_group_name_H-M   'P 1'
#
loop_
_entity.id
_entity.type
_entity.pdbx_description
1 polymer ?
#
loop_
_entity_poly.entity_id
_entity_poly.type
_entity_poly.pdbx_seq_one_letter_code
_entity_poly.pdbx_strand_id
1 'polypeptide(L)'
;MANKRMFSVDVVETDAFLDLPPKTQALYFHLGMRADDDGFVSSPRTIVRTIGCTTGDLKQLEAAGYVISFSSGVLVVTDWKVNNTLKSDRYRKTMFQNELALLKESASKRYILSDNGTISEPIRNQNGNQQEPQYSVVKDSVEK
;
A
#
# COMPACT_ATOMS: atom_id res chain seq x y z
N MET A 1 17.97 4.36 8.27
CA MET A 1 16.72 4.76 7.64
C MET A 1 16.73 6.23 7.28
N ALA A 2 16.15 6.57 6.16
CA ALA A 2 16.04 7.96 5.78
C ALA A 2 15.03 8.68 6.67
N ASN A 3 15.25 9.97 6.87
CA ASN A 3 14.31 10.80 7.62
C ASN A 3 13.18 11.37 6.78
N LYS A 4 13.24 11.14 5.49
CA LYS A 4 12.27 11.69 4.53
C LYS A 4 11.70 10.58 3.70
N ARG A 5 10.45 10.78 3.30
CA ARG A 5 9.79 9.86 2.38
C ARG A 5 9.26 10.66 1.20
N MET A 6 9.17 9.99 0.06
CA MET A 6 8.71 10.62 -1.18
C MET A 6 7.39 10.01 -1.60
N PHE A 7 6.61 10.81 -2.31
CA PHE A 7 5.34 10.35 -2.90
C PHE A 7 5.33 10.80 -4.35
N SER A 8 5.03 9.87 -5.23
CA SER A 8 5.08 10.14 -6.66
C SER A 8 3.77 10.76 -7.14
N VAL A 9 3.88 11.79 -7.98
CA VAL A 9 2.69 12.35 -8.62
C VAL A 9 1.98 11.30 -9.45
N ASP A 10 2.70 10.30 -9.94
CA ASP A 10 2.09 9.22 -10.71
C ASP A 10 1.12 8.39 -9.89
N VAL A 11 1.22 8.46 -8.57
CA VAL A 11 0.33 7.75 -7.65
C VAL A 11 -0.73 8.68 -7.10
N VAL A 12 -0.32 9.84 -6.58
CA VAL A 12 -1.22 10.66 -5.78
C VAL A 12 -1.99 11.71 -6.58
N GLU A 13 -1.63 11.91 -7.85
CA GLU A 13 -2.34 12.86 -8.71
C GLU A 13 -3.30 12.18 -9.69
N THR A 14 -3.60 10.91 -9.45
CA THR A 14 -4.55 10.18 -10.29
C THR A 14 -5.96 10.47 -9.84
N ASP A 15 -6.91 10.35 -10.76
CA ASP A 15 -8.32 10.52 -10.41
C ASP A 15 -8.74 9.52 -9.33
N ALA A 16 -8.24 8.29 -9.40
CA ALA A 16 -8.60 7.28 -8.43
C ALA A 16 -8.18 7.69 -7.02
N PHE A 17 -6.98 8.24 -6.87
CA PHE A 17 -6.53 8.66 -5.55
C PHE A 17 -7.28 9.91 -5.08
N LEU A 18 -7.46 10.86 -5.98
CA LEU A 18 -8.11 12.14 -5.62
C LEU A 18 -9.59 11.97 -5.35
N ASP A 19 -10.21 10.90 -5.82
CA ASP A 19 -11.59 10.59 -5.51
C ASP A 19 -11.77 10.02 -4.11
N LEU A 20 -10.71 9.62 -3.45
CA LEU A 20 -10.81 9.14 -2.07
C LEU A 20 -11.17 10.31 -1.15
N PRO A 21 -11.90 10.04 -0.06
CA PRO A 21 -12.18 11.10 0.92
C PRO A 21 -10.88 11.70 1.44
N PRO A 22 -10.87 12.99 1.76
CA PRO A 22 -9.63 13.63 2.25
C PRO A 22 -9.00 12.94 3.45
N LYS A 23 -9.80 12.39 4.36
CA LYS A 23 -9.25 11.66 5.51
C LYS A 23 -8.52 10.40 5.06
N THR A 24 -9.05 9.72 4.07
CA THR A 24 -8.44 8.52 3.53
C THR A 24 -7.12 8.86 2.82
N GLN A 25 -7.12 9.97 2.07
CA GLN A 25 -5.88 10.45 1.46
C GLN A 25 -4.84 10.80 2.51
N ALA A 26 -5.25 11.49 3.57
CA ALA A 26 -4.33 11.85 4.65
C ALA A 26 -3.75 10.60 5.30
N LEU A 27 -4.57 9.59 5.50
CA LEU A 27 -4.10 8.33 6.08
C LEU A 27 -2.99 7.71 5.23
N TYR A 28 -3.16 7.74 3.91
CA TYR A 28 -2.14 7.20 3.00
C TYR A 28 -0.79 7.87 3.25
N PHE A 29 -0.77 9.20 3.33
CA PHE A 29 0.46 9.93 3.54
C PHE A 29 1.08 9.62 4.91
N HIS A 30 0.25 9.51 5.94
CA HIS A 30 0.76 9.18 7.27
C HIS A 30 1.33 7.77 7.33
N LEU A 31 0.69 6.82 6.66
CA LEU A 31 1.22 5.46 6.58
C LEU A 31 2.58 5.46 5.88
N GLY A 32 2.67 6.16 4.76
CA GLY A 32 3.91 6.23 4.02
C GLY A 32 5.04 6.85 4.81
N MET A 33 4.73 7.90 5.58
CA MET A 33 5.77 8.55 6.39
C MET A 33 6.33 7.62 7.46
N ARG A 34 5.53 6.69 7.93
CA ARG A 34 5.93 5.80 9.03
C ARG A 34 6.35 4.41 8.57
N ALA A 35 6.41 4.20 7.26
CA ALA A 35 6.81 2.92 6.72
C ALA A 35 8.33 2.74 6.83
N ASP A 36 8.75 1.48 6.87
CA ASP A 36 10.18 1.19 6.82
C ASP A 36 10.69 1.33 5.38
N ASP A 37 11.96 1.00 5.17
CA ASP A 37 12.58 1.22 3.86
C ASP A 37 12.04 0.31 2.76
N ASP A 38 11.28 -0.70 3.12
CA ASP A 38 10.60 -1.57 2.15
C ASP A 38 9.10 -1.30 2.05
N GLY A 39 8.62 -0.29 2.78
CA GLY A 39 7.22 0.12 2.71
C GLY A 39 6.30 -0.54 3.71
N PHE A 40 6.83 -1.27 4.67
CA PHE A 40 6.02 -1.95 5.68
C PHE A 40 5.71 -1.03 6.86
N VAL A 41 4.47 -1.10 7.32
CA VAL A 41 3.99 -0.34 8.47
C VAL A 41 3.61 -1.34 9.55
N SER A 42 4.28 -1.25 10.70
CA SER A 42 4.13 -2.24 11.76
C SER A 42 2.84 -2.10 12.54
N SER A 43 2.34 -0.89 12.71
CA SER A 43 1.20 -0.63 13.59
C SER A 43 0.21 0.31 12.94
N PRO A 44 -0.43 -0.12 11.84
CA PRO A 44 -1.32 0.79 11.12
C PRO A 44 -2.50 1.26 11.96
N ARG A 45 -3.01 0.41 12.85
CA ARG A 45 -4.15 0.81 13.69
C ARG A 45 -3.81 1.94 14.65
N THR A 46 -2.58 1.96 15.15
CA THR A 46 -2.12 3.04 16.00
C THR A 46 -2.10 4.35 15.23
N ILE A 47 -1.63 4.30 13.99
CA ILE A 47 -1.60 5.48 13.14
C ILE A 47 -3.01 5.98 12.88
N VAL A 48 -3.92 5.07 12.54
CA VAL A 48 -5.33 5.41 12.31
C VAL A 48 -5.89 6.19 13.49
N ARG A 49 -5.68 5.69 14.71
CA ARG A 49 -6.19 6.36 15.91
C ARG A 49 -5.53 7.70 16.14
N THR A 50 -4.21 7.74 15.95
CA THR A 50 -3.44 8.95 16.26
C THR A 50 -3.86 10.13 15.40
N ILE A 51 -4.19 9.88 14.13
CA ILE A 51 -4.54 10.99 13.24
C ILE A 51 -6.04 11.21 13.13
N GLY A 52 -6.84 10.46 13.90
CA GLY A 52 -8.28 10.68 13.90
C GLY A 52 -9.03 10.07 12.74
N CYS A 53 -8.46 9.06 12.12
CA CYS A 53 -9.13 8.31 11.06
C CYS A 53 -9.86 7.10 11.66
N THR A 54 -10.52 6.34 10.81
CA THR A 54 -11.24 5.14 11.23
C THR A 54 -10.70 3.92 10.49
N THR A 55 -11.06 2.74 11.00
CA THR A 55 -10.71 1.51 10.28
C THR A 55 -11.37 1.47 8.91
N GLY A 56 -12.50 2.16 8.73
CA GLY A 56 -13.12 2.27 7.42
C GLY A 56 -12.25 2.99 6.42
N ASP A 57 -11.52 4.03 6.87
CA ASP A 57 -10.57 4.72 6.00
C ASP A 57 -9.46 3.78 5.55
N LEU A 58 -8.97 2.94 6.48
CA LEU A 58 -7.94 1.98 6.13
C LEU A 58 -8.46 0.95 5.12
N LYS A 59 -9.69 0.48 5.34
CA LYS A 59 -10.29 -0.49 4.42
C LYS A 59 -10.50 0.10 3.03
N GLN A 60 -10.77 1.39 2.93
CA GLN A 60 -10.86 2.02 1.63
C GLN A 60 -9.52 1.99 0.88
N LEU A 61 -8.42 2.21 1.59
CA LEU A 61 -7.11 2.11 0.96
C LEU A 61 -6.82 0.68 0.51
N GLU A 62 -7.21 -0.31 1.33
CA GLU A 62 -7.03 -1.71 0.96
C GLU A 62 -7.85 -2.06 -0.27
N ALA A 63 -9.13 -1.68 -0.27
CA ALA A 63 -10.03 -2.00 -1.36
C ALA A 63 -9.60 -1.34 -2.66
N ALA A 64 -9.04 -0.15 -2.58
CA ALA A 64 -8.57 0.58 -3.75
C ALA A 64 -7.18 0.13 -4.21
N GLY A 65 -6.54 -0.78 -3.46
CA GLY A 65 -5.26 -1.34 -3.86
C GLY A 65 -4.04 -0.51 -3.47
N TYR A 66 -4.19 0.46 -2.59
CA TYR A 66 -3.05 1.31 -2.19
C TYR A 66 -2.21 0.70 -1.07
N VAL A 67 -2.76 -0.23 -0.32
CA VAL A 67 -2.02 -0.98 0.70
C VAL A 67 -2.43 -2.44 0.64
N ILE A 68 -1.55 -3.31 1.10
CA ILE A 68 -1.82 -4.74 1.25
C ILE A 68 -1.68 -5.06 2.74
N SER A 69 -2.73 -5.58 3.35
CA SER A 69 -2.69 -5.95 4.77
C SER A 69 -2.44 -7.44 4.92
N PHE A 70 -1.70 -7.78 5.96
CA PHE A 70 -1.37 -9.16 6.26
C PHE A 70 -2.04 -9.61 7.55
N SER A 71 -2.23 -10.91 7.70
CA SER A 71 -2.89 -11.45 8.88
C SER A 71 -2.13 -11.13 10.17
N SER A 72 -0.84 -10.84 10.07
CA SER A 72 -0.02 -10.46 11.22
C SER A 72 -0.34 -9.06 11.75
N GLY A 73 -1.16 -8.29 11.05
CA GLY A 73 -1.48 -6.92 11.44
C GLY A 73 -0.58 -5.86 10.81
N VAL A 74 0.39 -6.30 10.04
CA VAL A 74 1.30 -5.42 9.31
C VAL A 74 0.70 -5.13 7.95
N LEU A 75 0.99 -3.95 7.39
CA LEU A 75 0.63 -3.68 6.00
C LEU A 75 1.84 -3.19 5.24
N VAL A 76 1.73 -3.22 3.93
CA VAL A 76 2.76 -2.66 3.04
C VAL A 76 2.10 -1.69 2.08
N VAL A 77 2.80 -0.61 1.76
CA VAL A 77 2.34 0.36 0.77
C VAL A 77 2.62 -0.22 -0.61
N THR A 78 1.57 -0.43 -1.38
CA THR A 78 1.65 -1.11 -2.67
C THR A 78 2.63 -0.44 -3.63
N ASP A 79 2.57 0.89 -3.72
CA ASP A 79 3.38 1.65 -4.64
C ASP A 79 4.67 2.18 -4.01
N TRP A 80 5.16 1.49 -2.99
CA TRP A 80 6.33 1.95 -2.25
C TRP A 80 7.52 2.25 -3.14
N LYS A 81 7.84 1.34 -4.04
CA LYS A 81 9.02 1.49 -4.89
C LYS A 81 8.80 2.46 -6.04
N VAL A 82 7.53 2.77 -6.34
CA VAL A 82 7.22 3.86 -7.26
C VAL A 82 7.45 5.20 -6.55
N ASN A 83 7.04 5.29 -5.28
CA ASN A 83 7.15 6.50 -4.51
C ASN A 83 8.58 6.80 -4.05
N ASN A 84 9.34 5.78 -3.69
CA ASN A 84 10.63 5.96 -3.02
C ASN A 84 11.74 5.19 -3.71
N THR A 85 12.87 5.87 -3.83
CA THR A 85 14.12 5.23 -4.21
C THR A 85 15.11 5.47 -3.09
N LEU A 86 15.90 4.46 -2.75
CA LEU A 86 16.85 4.58 -1.66
C LEU A 86 18.17 3.97 -2.09
N LYS A 87 19.24 4.72 -1.89
CA LYS A 87 20.57 4.22 -2.24
C LYS A 87 20.92 3.03 -1.37
N SER A 88 21.63 2.08 -1.95
CA SER A 88 21.91 0.83 -1.27
C SER A 88 22.69 1.03 0.03
N ASP A 89 23.51 2.07 0.12
CA ASP A 89 24.28 2.33 1.34
C ASP A 89 23.44 2.85 2.49
N ARG A 90 22.21 3.27 2.21
CA ARG A 90 21.28 3.76 3.24
C ARG A 90 20.13 2.80 3.51
N TYR A 91 20.01 1.81 2.67
CA TYR A 91 18.87 0.89 2.73
C TYR A 91 19.00 -0.06 3.91
N ARG A 92 17.93 -0.20 4.66
CA ARG A 92 17.80 -1.22 5.70
C ARG A 92 16.64 -2.10 5.35
N LYS A 93 16.89 -3.40 5.19
CA LYS A 93 15.81 -4.30 4.84
C LYS A 93 14.82 -4.41 6.00
N THR A 94 13.58 -4.66 5.65
CA THR A 94 12.50 -4.79 6.61
C THR A 94 12.74 -5.95 7.56
N MET A 95 12.23 -5.83 8.79
CA MET A 95 12.20 -6.95 9.71
C MET A 95 11.07 -7.92 9.38
N PHE A 96 10.16 -7.54 8.49
CA PHE A 96 8.98 -8.34 8.15
C PHE A 96 9.26 -9.24 6.95
N GLN A 97 10.25 -10.13 7.12
CA GLN A 97 10.71 -10.98 6.03
C GLN A 97 9.68 -12.03 5.60
N ASN A 98 8.85 -12.50 6.55
CA ASN A 98 7.80 -13.46 6.22
C ASN A 98 6.77 -12.83 5.30
N GLU A 99 6.40 -11.60 5.59
CA GLU A 99 5.43 -10.87 4.78
C GLU A 99 6.02 -10.51 3.42
N LEU A 100 7.28 -10.07 3.42
CA LEU A 100 7.96 -9.74 2.16
C LEU A 100 8.02 -10.94 1.22
N ALA A 101 8.21 -12.14 1.78
CA ALA A 101 8.29 -13.35 0.98
C ALA A 101 6.98 -13.68 0.26
N LEU A 102 5.86 -13.11 0.70
CA LEU A 102 4.56 -13.32 0.06
C LEU A 102 4.34 -12.36 -1.11
N LEU A 103 5.25 -11.43 -1.32
CA LEU A 103 5.10 -10.39 -2.33
C LEU A 103 6.04 -10.63 -3.50
N LYS A 104 5.64 -10.10 -4.64
CA LYS A 104 6.55 -9.93 -5.78
C LYS A 104 6.29 -8.56 -6.36
N GLU A 105 7.18 -8.13 -7.24
CA GLU A 105 7.00 -6.84 -7.91
C GLU A 105 6.41 -7.04 -9.28
N SER A 106 5.49 -6.17 -9.64
CA SER A 106 4.97 -6.14 -11.01
C SER A 106 5.97 -5.40 -11.91
N ALA A 107 5.68 -5.40 -13.21
CA ALA A 107 6.51 -4.67 -14.17
C ALA A 107 6.56 -3.18 -13.85
N SER A 108 5.53 -2.64 -13.20
CA SER A 108 5.46 -1.23 -12.82
C SER A 108 6.02 -0.97 -11.43
N LYS A 109 6.73 -1.94 -10.86
CA LYS A 109 7.38 -1.84 -9.54
C LYS A 109 6.40 -1.76 -8.38
N ARG A 110 5.18 -2.25 -8.58
CA ARG A 110 4.21 -2.34 -7.52
C ARG A 110 4.32 -3.68 -6.82
N TYR A 111 4.09 -3.69 -5.51
CA TYR A 111 3.99 -4.94 -4.79
C TYR A 111 2.67 -5.62 -5.16
N ILE A 112 2.72 -6.91 -5.36
CA ILE A 112 1.54 -7.73 -5.51
C ILE A 112 1.77 -9.01 -4.73
N LEU A 113 0.69 -9.66 -4.32
CA LEU A 113 0.81 -10.94 -3.65
C LEU A 113 1.24 -11.98 -4.68
N SER A 114 2.15 -12.86 -4.25
CA SER A 114 2.65 -13.89 -5.14
C SER A 114 1.55 -14.91 -5.42
N ASP A 115 1.79 -15.78 -6.39
CA ASP A 115 0.82 -16.79 -6.76
C ASP A 115 0.46 -17.71 -5.61
N ASN A 116 1.36 -17.89 -4.67
CA ASN A 116 1.03 -18.66 -3.48
C ASN A 116 -0.05 -17.99 -2.67
N GLY A 117 -0.14 -16.67 -2.76
CA GLY A 117 -1.23 -15.93 -2.15
C GLY A 117 -2.47 -15.93 -2.99
N THR A 118 -2.37 -16.34 -4.21
CA THR A 118 -3.48 -16.50 -5.15
C THR A 118 -4.28 -15.24 -5.40
N ILE A 119 -3.76 -14.10 -5.07
CA ILE A 119 -4.45 -12.84 -5.28
C ILE A 119 -3.70 -12.08 -6.36
N SER A 120 -4.42 -11.77 -7.41
CA SER A 120 -3.84 -11.00 -8.49
C SER A 120 -3.75 -9.54 -8.11
N GLU A 121 -3.04 -8.80 -8.94
CA GLU A 121 -2.90 -7.37 -8.75
C GLU A 121 -4.28 -6.73 -8.68
N PRO A 122 -4.52 -5.84 -7.73
CA PRO A 122 -5.83 -5.20 -7.62
C PRO A 122 -6.17 -4.40 -8.87
N ILE A 123 -7.45 -4.37 -9.19
CA ILE A 123 -7.93 -3.60 -10.30
C ILE A 123 -8.16 -2.18 -9.85
N ARG A 124 -7.26 -1.32 -10.13
CA ARG A 124 -7.40 0.07 -9.86
C ARG A 124 -7.28 0.72 -11.15
N ASN A 125 -8.00 0.98 -11.71
CA ASN A 125 -7.94 1.41 -12.85
C ASN A 125 -6.87 1.59 -13.57
N GLN A 126 -6.70 0.94 -14.10
CA GLN A 126 -5.72 0.95 -14.84
C GLN A 126 -5.85 1.65 -16.02
N ASN A 127 -5.94 2.02 -16.32
CA ASN A 127 -6.14 2.63 -17.28
C ASN A 127 -6.36 3.75 -17.20
N GLY A 128 -5.99 3.58 -16.55
CA GLY A 128 -6.17 4.45 -16.37
C GLY A 128 -7.33 4.63 -16.57
N ASN A 129 -7.79 4.29 -16.56
CA ASN A 129 -8.85 4.33 -16.59
C ASN A 129 -9.48 3.29 -16.51
N GLN A 130 -9.76 2.67 -16.41
CA GLN A 130 -10.43 1.83 -16.40
C GLN A 130 -10.92 1.16 -15.53
N GLN A 131 -11.41 0.74 -15.23
CA GLN A 131 -12.02 0.25 -14.49
C GLN A 131 -11.86 -0.44 -13.51
N GLU A 132 -12.20 -0.87 -13.01
CA GLU A 132 -12.07 -1.50 -12.18
C GLU A 132 -12.47 -2.40 -11.67
N PRO A 133 -12.69 -2.88 -11.14
CA PRO A 133 -12.72 -3.71 -10.54
C PRO A 133 -13.04 -4.51 -9.93
N GLN A 134 -13.02 -5.33 -9.48
CA GLN A 134 -13.14 -6.01 -8.80
C GLN A 134 -12.63 -6.61 -8.02
N TYR A 135 -12.54 -6.90 -7.47
CA TYR A 135 -11.76 -7.42 -6.76
C TYR A 135 -11.99 -8.06 -6.06
N SER A 136 -12.03 -8.56 -5.81
CA SER A 136 -11.75 -9.05 -5.16
C SER A 136 -11.59 -9.42 -4.59
N VAL A 137 -11.79 -9.88 -4.35
CA VAL A 137 -11.25 -10.07 -3.75
C VAL A 137 -11.07 -10.32 -3.15
N VAL A 138 -11.27 -10.76 -2.93
CA VAL A 138 -10.74 -10.81 -2.37
C VAL A 138 -10.61 -10.92 -1.75
N LYS A 139 -10.78 -11.26 -1.62
CA LYS A 139 -10.40 -11.11 -1.18
C LYS A 139 -10.23 -11.16 -0.45
N ASP A 140 -10.80 -11.61 -0.40
CA ASP A 140 -10.47 -11.37 0.01
C ASP A 140 -10.41 -11.28 0.39
N SER A 141 -10.88 -11.72 0.38
CA SER A 141 -10.47 -11.28 0.56
C SER A 141 -10.58 -10.90 0.66
N VAL A 142 -10.89 -11.12 0.58
CA VAL A 142 -10.57 -10.49 0.42
C VAL A 142 -10.85 -10.17 0.44
N GLU A 143 -11.24 -10.29 0.49
CA GLU A 143 -11.06 -9.76 0.31
C GLU A 143 -11.18 -9.52 0.48
N LYS A 144 -11.75 -9.82 0.51
CA LYS A 144 -11.55 -9.39 0.40
C LYS A 144 -11.62 -9.12 0.60
#